data_7190155f911a12673e556ce2c65810b2
#
_entry.id   7190155f911a12673e556ce2c65810b2
#
_cell.length_a   1.000
_cell.length_b   1.000
_cell.length_c   1.000
_cell.angle_alpha   90.00
_cell.angle_beta   90.00
_cell.angle_gamma   90.00
#
_symmetry.space_group_name_H-M   'P 1'
#
loop_
_entity.id
_entity.type
_entity.pdbx_description
1 polymer ?
#
loop_
_entity_poly.entity_id
_entity_poly.type
_entity_poly.pdbx_seq_one_letter_code
_entity_poly.pdbx_strand_id
1 'polypeptide(L)'
;MHGEYKVPGGKLVVVDLEVEDGKLAGVRLSGDFFLEPPEALEHINQALCGLPADADEPRLAQAVQDGLPRDAELFGFSPQAVAVTVRRALA
;
A
#
# COMPACT_ATOMS: atom_id res chain seq x y z
N MET A 1 -13.06 -1.36 4.18
CA MET A 1 -12.80 -2.03 2.88
C MET A 1 -11.55 -2.87 3.01
N HIS A 2 -11.56 -4.03 2.38
CA HIS A 2 -10.49 -5.02 2.52
C HIS A 2 -10.06 -5.52 1.15
N GLY A 3 -8.76 -5.61 0.91
CA GLY A 3 -8.22 -6.14 -0.32
C GLY A 3 -7.02 -7.03 -0.05
N GLU A 4 -6.84 -8.03 -0.92
CA GLU A 4 -5.72 -8.96 -0.83
C GLU A 4 -5.12 -9.20 -2.20
N TYR A 5 -3.81 -9.40 -2.24
CA TYR A 5 -3.11 -9.69 -3.48
C TYR A 5 -1.89 -10.56 -3.18
N LYS A 6 -1.85 -11.75 -3.78
CA LYS A 6 -0.68 -12.62 -3.69
C LYS A 6 0.26 -12.26 -4.83
N VAL A 7 1.40 -11.68 -4.49
CA VAL A 7 2.39 -11.29 -5.51
C VAL A 7 2.93 -12.54 -6.19
N PRO A 8 2.92 -12.63 -7.52
CA PRO A 8 3.52 -13.77 -8.23
C PRO A 8 4.99 -13.91 -7.85
N GLY A 9 5.37 -15.09 -7.34
CA GLY A 9 6.73 -15.32 -6.85
C GLY A 9 7.09 -14.61 -5.56
N GLY A 10 6.15 -13.92 -4.95
CA GLY A 10 6.35 -13.14 -3.73
C GLY A 10 5.42 -13.53 -2.62
N LYS A 11 5.01 -12.53 -1.83
CA LYS A 11 4.24 -12.75 -0.60
C LYS A 11 2.84 -12.18 -0.71
N LEU A 12 1.99 -12.51 0.25
CA LEU A 12 0.63 -11.98 0.36
C LEU A 12 0.67 -10.55 0.88
N VAL A 13 -0.07 -9.67 0.21
CA VAL A 13 -0.25 -8.27 0.63
C VAL A 13 -1.73 -8.07 0.94
N VAL A 14 -2.02 -7.45 2.07
CA VAL A 14 -3.37 -7.20 2.55
C VAL A 14 -3.49 -5.73 2.91
N VAL A 15 -4.62 -5.12 2.59
CA VAL A 15 -4.91 -3.76 3.02
C VAL A 15 -6.32 -3.66 3.57
N ASP A 16 -6.46 -2.92 4.67
CA ASP A 16 -7.75 -2.50 5.21
C ASP A 16 -7.77 -0.97 5.19
N LEU A 17 -8.85 -0.38 4.73
CA LEU A 17 -8.97 1.07 4.63
C LEU A 17 -10.42 1.52 4.63
N GLU A 18 -10.61 2.81 4.80
CA GLU A 18 -11.91 3.48 4.68
C GLU A 18 -11.80 4.58 3.63
N VAL A 19 -12.95 5.04 3.16
CA VAL A 19 -13.01 6.22 2.28
C VAL A 19 -13.82 7.29 2.99
N GLU A 20 -13.24 8.47 3.14
CA GLU A 20 -13.89 9.62 3.78
C GLU A 20 -13.74 10.82 2.86
N ASP A 21 -14.85 11.41 2.49
CA ASP A 21 -14.88 12.56 1.57
C ASP A 21 -14.15 12.29 0.26
N GLY A 22 -14.27 11.05 -0.26
CA GLY A 22 -13.63 10.66 -1.50
C GLY A 22 -12.14 10.41 -1.39
N LYS A 23 -11.59 10.35 -0.19
CA LYS A 23 -10.16 10.14 0.04
C LYS A 23 -9.91 8.91 0.92
N LEU A 24 -8.76 8.29 0.71
CA LEU A 24 -8.37 7.12 1.51
C LEU A 24 -8.08 7.56 2.95
N ALA A 25 -8.56 6.77 3.90
CA ALA A 25 -8.40 7.03 5.33
C ALA A 25 -8.19 5.72 6.08
N GLY A 26 -7.53 5.79 7.23
CA GLY A 26 -7.34 4.63 8.09
C GLY A 26 -6.65 3.47 7.42
N VAL A 27 -5.72 3.75 6.52
CA VAL A 27 -5.04 2.71 5.74
C VAL A 27 -4.13 1.87 6.63
N ARG A 28 -4.28 0.55 6.54
CA ARG A 28 -3.43 -0.40 7.27
C ARG A 28 -3.01 -1.52 6.34
N LEU A 29 -1.73 -1.55 6.04
CA LEU A 29 -1.12 -2.58 5.21
C LEU A 29 -0.61 -3.70 6.11
N SER A 30 -0.80 -4.94 5.68
CA SER A 30 -0.29 -6.12 6.40
C SER A 30 -0.04 -7.25 5.40
N GLY A 31 0.47 -8.37 5.90
CA GLY A 31 0.72 -9.52 5.04
C GLY A 31 1.94 -10.32 5.51
N ASP A 32 2.42 -11.20 4.63
CA ASP A 32 3.54 -12.09 4.92
C ASP A 32 4.89 -11.54 4.48
N PHE A 33 4.91 -10.33 3.97
CA PHE A 33 6.13 -9.69 3.47
C PHE A 33 6.98 -9.12 4.60
N PHE A 34 8.20 -8.74 4.27
CA PHE A 34 9.10 -8.04 5.19
C PHE A 34 9.53 -6.71 4.59
N LEU A 35 9.89 -5.78 5.46
CA LEU A 35 10.50 -4.53 5.04
C LEU A 35 11.47 -4.03 6.12
N GLU A 36 12.45 -3.25 5.68
CA GLU A 36 13.46 -2.68 6.54
C GLU A 36 13.62 -1.18 6.20
N PRO A 37 13.67 -0.28 7.16
CA PRO A 37 13.41 -0.56 8.59
C PRO A 37 11.91 -0.84 8.82
N PRO A 38 11.54 -1.49 9.95
CA PRO A 38 10.13 -1.81 10.22
C PRO A 38 9.20 -0.60 10.19
N GLU A 39 9.68 0.56 10.56
CA GLU A 39 8.91 1.81 10.55
C GLU A 39 8.47 2.22 9.15
N ALA A 40 9.11 1.68 8.12
CA ALA A 40 8.73 1.97 6.73
C ALA A 40 7.28 1.58 6.45
N LEU A 41 6.73 0.58 7.16
CA LEU A 41 5.33 0.20 7.02
C LEU A 41 4.40 1.39 7.31
N GLU A 42 4.66 2.11 8.38
CA GLU A 42 3.85 3.28 8.74
C GLU A 42 4.00 4.40 7.71
N HIS A 43 5.18 4.55 7.13
CA HIS A 43 5.38 5.52 6.06
C HIS A 43 4.50 5.20 4.85
N ILE A 44 4.37 3.91 4.50
CA ILE A 44 3.49 3.49 3.42
C ILE A 44 2.04 3.82 3.76
N ASN A 45 1.59 3.47 4.96
CA ASN A 45 0.22 3.74 5.40
C ASN A 45 -0.10 5.23 5.32
N GLN A 46 0.80 6.07 5.82
CA GLN A 46 0.62 7.52 5.81
C GLN A 46 0.64 8.09 4.39
N ALA A 47 1.49 7.56 3.53
CA ALA A 47 1.58 8.03 2.14
C ALA A 47 0.29 7.80 1.37
N LEU A 48 -0.44 6.74 1.69
CA LEU A 48 -1.70 6.42 1.03
C LEU A 48 -2.88 7.21 1.58
N CYS A 49 -2.84 7.58 2.86
CA CYS A 49 -3.92 8.37 3.46
C CYS A 49 -4.04 9.74 2.80
N GLY A 50 -5.25 10.12 2.44
CA GLY A 50 -5.52 11.41 1.82
C GLY A 50 -5.49 11.39 0.29
N LEU A 51 -5.05 10.30 -0.32
CA LEU A 51 -5.12 10.18 -1.78
C LEU A 51 -6.56 10.00 -2.23
N PRO A 52 -6.91 10.48 -3.44
CA PRO A 52 -8.25 10.26 -3.97
C PRO A 52 -8.58 8.79 -4.09
N ALA A 53 -9.81 8.42 -3.76
CA ALA A 53 -10.26 7.03 -3.88
C ALA A 53 -10.28 6.54 -5.33
N ASP A 54 -10.25 7.44 -6.31
CA ASP A 54 -10.20 7.10 -7.73
C ASP A 54 -8.77 7.13 -8.30
N ALA A 55 -7.75 7.28 -7.46
CA ALA A 55 -6.36 7.23 -7.92
C ALA A 55 -6.07 5.89 -8.58
N ASP A 56 -5.40 5.92 -9.72
CA ASP A 56 -5.03 4.71 -10.44
C ASP A 56 -3.78 4.05 -9.83
N GLU A 57 -3.46 2.84 -10.32
CA GLU A 57 -2.31 2.10 -9.80
C GLU A 57 -0.99 2.85 -9.91
N PRO A 58 -0.65 3.47 -11.04
CA PRO A 58 0.61 4.22 -11.13
C PRO A 58 0.72 5.33 -10.09
N ARG A 59 -0.36 6.05 -9.85
CA ARG A 59 -0.36 7.12 -8.86
C ARG A 59 -0.20 6.60 -7.44
N LEU A 60 -0.91 5.52 -7.12
CA LEU A 60 -0.79 4.88 -5.81
C LEU A 60 0.62 4.34 -5.59
N ALA A 61 1.18 3.68 -6.59
CA ALA A 61 2.55 3.14 -6.51
C ALA A 61 3.57 4.27 -6.32
N GLN A 62 3.40 5.37 -7.04
CA GLN A 62 4.31 6.51 -6.92
C GLN A 62 4.25 7.12 -5.52
N ALA A 63 3.06 7.24 -4.95
CA ALA A 63 2.91 7.77 -3.59
C ALA A 63 3.62 6.88 -2.57
N VAL A 64 3.50 5.56 -2.70
CA VAL A 64 4.21 4.62 -1.82
C VAL A 64 5.71 4.80 -1.97
N GLN A 65 6.20 4.86 -3.21
CA GLN A 65 7.63 5.02 -3.48
C GLN A 65 8.16 6.32 -2.88
N ASP A 66 7.43 7.41 -3.05
CA ASP A 66 7.85 8.73 -2.55
C ASP A 66 7.79 8.81 -1.03
N GLY A 67 6.90 8.05 -0.39
CA GLY A 67 6.77 8.04 1.05
C GLY A 67 7.77 7.16 1.77
N LEU A 68 8.43 6.25 1.06
CA LEU A 68 9.39 5.34 1.67
C LEU A 68 10.69 6.05 2.04
N PRO A 69 11.31 5.68 3.18
CA PRO A 69 12.68 6.12 3.47
C PRO A 69 13.62 5.72 2.34
N ARG A 70 14.67 6.51 2.12
CA ARG A 70 15.63 6.29 1.05
C ARG A 70 16.28 4.92 1.07
N ASP A 71 16.58 4.44 2.27
CA ASP A 71 17.27 3.18 2.49
C ASP A 71 16.31 2.03 2.72
N ALA A 72 15.00 2.22 2.51
CA ALA A 72 14.03 1.17 2.73
C ALA A 72 14.22 0.03 1.74
N GLU A 73 14.12 -1.20 2.26
CA GLU A 73 14.17 -2.41 1.46
C GLU A 73 12.87 -3.19 1.62
N LEU A 74 12.30 -3.63 0.52
CA LEU A 74 11.04 -4.38 0.50
C LEU A 74 11.32 -5.80 0.04
N PHE A 75 10.81 -6.78 0.80
CA PHE A 75 11.03 -8.20 0.54
C PHE A 75 9.70 -8.90 0.32
N GLY A 76 9.50 -9.43 -0.88
CA GLY A 76 8.30 -10.18 -1.24
C GLY A 76 7.17 -9.33 -1.77
N PHE A 77 7.35 -8.02 -1.89
CA PHE A 77 6.34 -7.11 -2.46
C PHE A 77 7.02 -5.84 -3.01
N SER A 78 6.21 -4.98 -3.59
CA SER A 78 6.69 -3.75 -4.23
C SER A 78 5.64 -2.65 -4.08
N PRO A 79 5.98 -1.37 -4.34
CA PRO A 79 4.97 -0.32 -4.40
C PRO A 79 3.83 -0.63 -5.36
N GLN A 80 4.13 -1.27 -6.51
CA GLN A 80 3.13 -1.67 -7.48
C GLN A 80 2.17 -2.72 -6.89
N ALA A 81 2.68 -3.67 -6.13
CA ALA A 81 1.86 -4.68 -5.47
C ALA A 81 0.91 -4.03 -4.44
N VAL A 82 1.40 -3.04 -3.70
CA VAL A 82 0.55 -2.28 -2.78
C VAL A 82 -0.57 -1.58 -3.54
N ALA A 83 -0.25 -0.97 -4.67
CA ALA A 83 -1.24 -0.27 -5.49
C ALA A 83 -2.34 -1.22 -5.98
N VAL A 84 -1.96 -2.41 -6.46
CA VAL A 84 -2.93 -3.43 -6.88
C VAL A 84 -3.85 -3.79 -5.71
N THR A 85 -3.25 -4.00 -4.53
CA THR A 85 -4.01 -4.39 -3.34
C THR A 85 -5.03 -3.32 -2.96
N VAL A 86 -4.62 -2.05 -2.99
CA VAL A 86 -5.51 -0.92 -2.69
C VAL A 86 -6.67 -0.89 -3.67
N ARG A 87 -6.41 -1.04 -4.97
CA ARG A 87 -7.47 -1.03 -5.98
C ARG A 87 -8.44 -2.19 -5.76
N ARG A 88 -7.96 -3.33 -5.34
CA ARG A 88 -8.84 -4.47 -5.01
C ARG A 88 -9.75 -4.17 -3.84
N ALA A 89 -9.25 -3.47 -2.82
CA ALA A 89 -10.06 -3.08 -1.67
C ALA A 89 -11.17 -2.12 -2.07
N LEU A 90 -10.91 -1.29 -3.09
CA LEU A 90 -11.86 -0.27 -3.54
C LEU A 90 -12.84 -0.76 -4.61
N ALA A 91 -12.58 -1.92 -5.17
CA ALA A 91 -13.41 -2.46 -6.26
C ALA A 91 -14.78 -2.94 -5.76
#